data_236a1d62de82b2ac6f6c1e2813547a01
#
_entry.id   236a1d62de82b2ac6f6c1e2813547a01
#
_cell.length_a   1.000
_cell.length_b   1.000
_cell.length_c   1.000
_cell.angle_alpha   90.00
_cell.angle_beta   90.00
_cell.angle_gamma   90.00
#
_symmetry.space_group_name_H-M   'P 1'
#
loop_
_entity.id
_entity.type
_entity.pdbx_description
1 polymer ?
#
loop_
_entity_poly.entity_id
_entity_poly.type
_entity_poly.pdbx_seq_one_letter_code
_entity_poly.pdbx_strand_id
1 'polypeptide(L)'
;MDNNVRKLLYVIPASFSGKYLKDFLTYQGYSQELIKHLKKTLDLDMFHILSNGEEVRIDIIEDEKSDIEPNPNLKYEILYEDDDMLVINKPADMPIHPSQGNHNNTLGNAVIAHMDEKNFVYRPITRLDRDTSGVCLIAKNKFSASIFSDQIAKNLIKRSYLGIVKGNVFNALHINPNLKEIPSLDKLADLELVVDIPIKRVDNSTIERCAAPDGEQALTKIFALKYYDKLDISLCKFILLTGRTHQIRVHMMHIGYPIIGDFLYNPDYSLITRQALHSNELLLNHPITHEMMRFDAKIPDDMNSIIR
;
A
#
# COMPACT_ATOMS: atom_id res chain seq x y z
N MET A 1 8.07 3.35 31.84
CA MET A 1 9.06 3.09 30.79
C MET A 1 8.68 3.98 29.63
N ASP A 2 9.62 4.75 29.07
CA ASP A 2 9.30 5.65 27.96
C ASP A 2 8.93 4.81 26.71
N ASN A 3 7.64 4.65 26.45
CA ASN A 3 7.12 3.82 25.35
C ASN A 3 7.36 4.42 23.95
N ASN A 4 8.08 5.55 23.86
CA ASN A 4 8.25 6.31 22.62
C ASN A 4 9.63 6.16 21.98
N VAL A 5 10.40 5.16 22.38
CA VAL A 5 11.77 4.95 21.89
C VAL A 5 11.91 3.56 21.31
N ARG A 6 12.05 3.47 19.98
CA ARG A 6 12.44 2.22 19.31
C ARG A 6 13.95 2.05 19.42
N LYS A 7 14.41 1.06 20.18
CA LYS A 7 15.82 0.77 20.42
C LYS A 7 16.31 -0.28 19.45
N LEU A 8 17.31 0.07 18.65
CA LEU A 8 17.97 -0.82 17.71
C LEU A 8 19.41 -1.03 18.14
N LEU A 9 19.84 -2.29 18.22
CA LEU A 9 21.20 -2.68 18.54
C LEU A 9 21.80 -3.38 17.32
N TYR A 10 22.91 -2.88 16.84
CA TYR A 10 23.66 -3.45 15.73
C TYR A 10 25.01 -3.96 16.20
N VAL A 11 25.38 -5.16 15.78
CA VAL A 11 26.75 -5.67 15.89
C VAL A 11 27.41 -5.45 14.52
N ILE A 12 28.45 -4.65 14.48
CA ILE A 12 29.08 -4.23 13.20
C ILE A 12 29.81 -5.41 12.57
N PRO A 13 29.44 -5.80 11.34
CA PRO A 13 30.09 -6.88 10.63
C PRO A 13 31.47 -6.45 10.09
N ALA A 14 32.36 -7.41 9.86
CA ALA A 14 33.70 -7.20 9.33
C ALA A 14 33.73 -6.35 8.04
N SER A 15 32.69 -6.47 7.19
CA SER A 15 32.55 -5.71 5.93
C SER A 15 32.38 -4.20 6.12
N PHE A 16 32.05 -3.75 7.33
CA PHE A 16 31.93 -2.33 7.70
C PHE A 16 33.05 -1.82 8.60
N SER A 17 34.00 -2.68 9.00
CA SER A 17 35.18 -2.23 9.72
C SER A 17 35.97 -1.22 8.90
N GLY A 18 36.32 -0.09 9.50
CA GLY A 18 37.01 1.03 8.84
C GLY A 18 36.12 1.99 8.05
N LYS A 19 34.80 1.75 8.00
CA LYS A 19 33.83 2.65 7.35
C LYS A 19 33.18 3.59 8.38
N TYR A 20 32.52 4.63 7.90
CA TYR A 20 31.81 5.58 8.76
C TYR A 20 30.43 5.04 9.19
N LEU A 21 30.00 5.42 10.39
CA LEU A 21 28.67 5.11 10.92
C LEU A 21 27.56 5.49 9.94
N LYS A 22 27.61 6.68 9.32
CA LYS A 22 26.61 7.11 8.32
C LYS A 22 26.49 6.15 7.14
N ASP A 23 27.59 5.54 6.71
CA ASP A 23 27.60 4.62 5.57
C ASP A 23 26.92 3.29 5.95
N PHE A 24 27.14 2.84 7.17
CA PHE A 24 26.47 1.69 7.74
C PHE A 24 24.96 1.94 7.90
N LEU A 25 24.55 3.09 8.47
CA LEU A 25 23.14 3.43 8.63
C LEU A 25 22.45 3.56 7.27
N THR A 26 23.12 4.15 6.26
CA THR A 26 22.59 4.21 4.89
C THR A 26 22.39 2.81 4.29
N TYR A 27 23.34 1.91 4.51
CA TYR A 27 23.22 0.51 4.10
C TYR A 27 22.06 -0.21 4.80
N GLN A 28 21.81 0.11 6.07
CA GLN A 28 20.65 -0.40 6.84
C GLN A 28 19.32 0.23 6.40
N GLY A 29 19.31 1.14 5.41
CA GLY A 29 18.12 1.76 4.84
C GLY A 29 17.65 3.03 5.55
N TYR A 30 18.46 3.63 6.42
CA TYR A 30 18.16 4.93 7.01
C TYR A 30 18.18 6.01 5.93
N SER A 31 17.11 6.79 5.82
CA SER A 31 17.08 7.95 4.91
C SER A 31 18.04 9.04 5.37
N GLN A 32 18.47 9.87 4.42
CA GLN A 32 19.34 11.01 4.74
C GLN A 32 18.70 11.98 5.77
N GLU A 33 17.37 12.12 5.71
CA GLU A 33 16.62 12.93 6.67
C GLU A 33 16.66 12.32 8.06
N LEU A 34 16.46 11.01 8.17
CA LEU A 34 16.53 10.29 9.44
C LEU A 34 17.95 10.35 10.02
N ILE A 35 19.00 10.15 9.22
CA ILE A 35 20.40 10.28 9.64
C ILE A 35 20.68 11.69 10.17
N LYS A 36 20.22 12.75 9.49
CA LYS A 36 20.34 14.13 9.97
C LYS A 36 19.61 14.37 11.28
N HIS A 37 18.41 13.81 11.41
CA HIS A 37 17.61 13.87 12.65
C HIS A 37 18.35 13.18 13.81
N LEU A 38 18.84 11.96 13.63
CA LEU A 38 19.59 11.20 14.63
C LEU A 38 20.88 11.92 15.07
N LYS A 39 21.62 12.51 14.13
CA LYS A 39 22.79 13.34 14.45
C LYS A 39 22.44 14.48 15.40
N LYS A 40 21.29 15.13 15.20
CA LYS A 40 20.85 16.28 16.00
C LYS A 40 20.30 15.85 17.36
N THR A 41 19.55 14.75 17.41
CA THR A 41 18.82 14.33 18.63
C THR A 41 19.64 13.46 19.57
N LEU A 42 20.52 12.64 19.03
CA LEU A 42 21.33 11.68 19.81
C LEU A 42 22.81 12.08 19.92
N ASP A 43 23.20 13.24 19.35
CA ASP A 43 24.60 13.72 19.30
C ASP A 43 25.59 12.66 18.75
N LEU A 44 25.11 11.86 17.79
CA LEU A 44 25.92 10.79 17.21
C LEU A 44 26.97 11.34 16.25
N ASP A 45 28.23 10.91 16.43
CA ASP A 45 29.27 11.19 15.45
C ASP A 45 29.07 10.29 14.20
N MET A 46 28.47 10.85 13.18
CA MET A 46 28.20 10.17 11.90
C MET A 46 29.49 9.82 11.14
N PHE A 47 30.63 10.39 11.50
CA PHE A 47 31.95 10.10 10.95
C PHE A 47 32.78 9.17 11.85
N HIS A 48 32.17 8.64 12.94
CA HIS A 48 32.79 7.59 13.73
C HIS A 48 33.19 6.41 12.84
N ILE A 49 34.47 5.96 12.97
CA ILE A 49 35.01 4.83 12.22
C ILE A 49 34.67 3.54 12.97
N LEU A 50 33.88 2.70 12.35
CA LEU A 50 33.39 1.46 12.94
C LEU A 50 34.46 0.38 13.02
N SER A 51 34.38 -0.45 14.05
CA SER A 51 35.23 -1.64 14.26
C SER A 51 34.40 -2.92 14.12
N ASN A 52 35.03 -4.02 13.66
CA ASN A 52 34.37 -5.31 13.61
C ASN A 52 33.96 -5.78 15.03
N GLY A 53 32.70 -6.22 15.17
CA GLY A 53 32.13 -6.67 16.44
C GLY A 53 31.72 -5.53 17.40
N GLU A 54 31.91 -4.27 17.01
CA GLU A 54 31.46 -3.12 17.80
C GLU A 54 29.91 -3.14 17.89
N GLU A 55 29.41 -2.83 19.10
CA GLU A 55 27.96 -2.66 19.33
C GLU A 55 27.59 -1.19 19.16
N VAL A 56 26.68 -0.92 18.21
CA VAL A 56 26.13 0.40 17.97
C VAL A 56 24.65 0.40 18.31
N ARG A 57 24.27 1.25 19.27
CA ARG A 57 22.88 1.44 19.68
C ARG A 57 22.32 2.69 19.04
N ILE A 58 21.16 2.57 18.42
CA ILE A 58 20.39 3.66 17.83
C ILE A 58 19.01 3.71 18.48
N ASP A 59 18.73 4.80 19.17
CA ASP A 59 17.43 5.04 19.81
C ASP A 59 16.60 5.96 18.86
N ILE A 60 15.53 5.43 18.26
CA ILE A 60 14.60 6.21 17.44
C ILE A 60 13.55 6.82 18.36
N ILE A 61 13.63 8.11 18.56
CA ILE A 61 12.74 8.86 19.45
C ILE A 61 11.60 9.46 18.62
N GLU A 62 10.36 9.19 19.02
CA GLU A 62 9.19 9.86 18.49
C GLU A 62 8.90 11.13 19.33
N ASP A 63 9.24 12.28 18.79
CA ASP A 63 9.11 13.62 19.40
C ASP A 63 7.89 14.39 18.90
N GLU A 64 7.14 13.81 17.96
CA GLU A 64 5.92 14.34 17.39
C GLU A 64 4.73 13.45 17.75
N LYS A 65 3.51 13.96 17.60
CA LYS A 65 2.28 13.19 17.65
C LYS A 65 1.36 13.58 16.49
N SER A 66 0.45 12.70 16.14
CA SER A 66 -0.62 13.05 15.20
C SER A 66 -1.66 13.94 15.86
N ASP A 67 -2.14 14.94 15.13
CA ASP A 67 -3.30 15.77 15.52
C ASP A 67 -4.64 15.08 15.21
N ILE A 68 -4.63 13.76 15.04
CA ILE A 68 -5.80 12.95 14.71
C ILE A 68 -6.49 12.54 16.01
N GLU A 69 -7.77 12.88 16.17
CA GLU A 69 -8.57 12.49 17.31
C GLU A 69 -8.81 10.96 17.34
N PRO A 70 -8.59 10.27 18.48
CA PRO A 70 -8.82 8.84 18.59
C PRO A 70 -10.31 8.47 18.51
N ASN A 71 -10.64 7.38 17.82
CA ASN A 71 -11.99 6.83 17.82
C ASN A 71 -11.97 5.30 18.02
N PRO A 72 -12.13 4.80 19.25
CA PRO A 72 -12.08 3.37 19.55
C PRO A 72 -13.31 2.58 19.08
N ASN A 73 -14.35 3.25 18.59
CA ASN A 73 -15.56 2.59 18.11
C ASN A 73 -15.44 2.04 16.70
N LEU A 74 -14.44 2.51 15.93
CA LEU A 74 -14.18 2.04 14.58
C LEU A 74 -13.52 0.65 14.61
N LYS A 75 -14.04 -0.28 13.79
CA LYS A 75 -13.59 -1.67 13.77
C LYS A 75 -12.80 -1.97 12.50
N TYR A 76 -11.72 -2.70 12.66
CA TYR A 76 -10.92 -3.28 11.59
C TYR A 76 -10.26 -4.56 12.10
N GLU A 77 -9.79 -5.39 11.20
CA GLU A 77 -9.08 -6.62 11.52
C GLU A 77 -7.57 -6.38 11.47
N ILE A 78 -6.85 -6.79 12.51
CA ILE A 78 -5.38 -6.80 12.53
C ILE A 78 -4.91 -8.13 11.95
N LEU A 79 -4.11 -8.05 10.88
CA LEU A 79 -3.49 -9.21 10.25
C LEU A 79 -2.12 -9.52 10.86
N TYR A 80 -1.41 -8.47 11.29
CA TYR A 80 -0.11 -8.58 11.94
C TYR A 80 0.24 -7.30 12.68
N GLU A 81 0.91 -7.42 13.80
CA GLU A 81 1.47 -6.30 14.55
C GLU A 81 2.74 -6.70 15.29
N ASP A 82 3.75 -5.82 15.23
CA ASP A 82 4.95 -5.88 16.04
C ASP A 82 5.41 -4.45 16.44
N ASP A 83 6.68 -4.26 16.84
CA ASP A 83 7.22 -2.96 17.23
C ASP A 83 7.41 -1.99 16.04
N ASP A 84 7.43 -2.49 14.80
CA ASP A 84 7.85 -1.75 13.61
C ASP A 84 6.72 -1.50 12.62
N MET A 85 5.74 -2.38 12.58
CA MET A 85 4.62 -2.25 11.64
C MET A 85 3.31 -2.78 12.19
N LEU A 86 2.22 -2.25 11.65
CA LEU A 86 0.87 -2.72 11.82
C LEU A 86 0.28 -3.00 10.42
N VAL A 87 -0.15 -4.23 10.18
CA VAL A 87 -0.82 -4.65 8.94
C VAL A 87 -2.26 -4.99 9.26
N ILE A 88 -3.17 -4.38 8.55
CA ILE A 88 -4.61 -4.50 8.80
C ILE A 88 -5.39 -4.87 7.55
N ASN A 89 -6.56 -5.48 7.74
CA ASN A 89 -7.60 -5.58 6.74
C ASN A 89 -8.58 -4.42 6.93
N LYS A 90 -8.41 -3.36 6.12
CA LYS A 90 -9.28 -2.17 6.18
C LYS A 90 -10.67 -2.49 5.65
N PRO A 91 -11.75 -2.19 6.37
CA PRO A 91 -13.09 -2.29 5.81
C PRO A 91 -13.31 -1.25 4.70
N ALA A 92 -14.33 -1.44 3.88
CA ALA A 92 -14.86 -0.39 3.01
C ALA A 92 -15.53 0.72 3.84
N ASP A 93 -15.86 1.84 3.19
CA ASP A 93 -16.46 3.05 3.80
C ASP A 93 -15.63 3.65 4.95
N MET A 94 -14.31 3.48 4.88
CA MET A 94 -13.37 4.03 5.86
C MET A 94 -12.23 4.74 5.14
N PRO A 95 -12.18 6.08 5.13
CA PRO A 95 -11.06 6.84 4.58
C PRO A 95 -9.76 6.56 5.35
N ILE A 96 -8.61 6.70 4.69
CA ILE A 96 -7.29 6.50 5.34
C ILE A 96 -6.98 7.64 6.32
N HIS A 97 -7.22 8.88 5.93
CA HIS A 97 -6.90 10.08 6.71
C HIS A 97 -8.13 10.96 6.93
N PRO A 98 -8.17 11.73 8.02
CA PRO A 98 -9.13 12.81 8.18
C PRO A 98 -9.07 13.79 7.00
N SER A 99 -10.24 14.23 6.57
CA SER A 99 -10.41 15.20 5.49
C SER A 99 -11.74 15.93 5.67
N GLN A 100 -12.02 16.92 4.81
CA GLN A 100 -13.30 17.62 4.84
C GLN A 100 -14.48 16.63 4.74
N GLY A 101 -15.37 16.65 5.73
CA GLY A 101 -16.50 15.75 5.84
C GLY A 101 -16.18 14.36 6.47
N ASN A 102 -14.92 14.05 6.76
CA ASN A 102 -14.49 12.82 7.41
C ASN A 102 -13.45 13.13 8.48
N HIS A 103 -13.90 13.56 9.66
CA HIS A 103 -13.01 14.04 10.72
C HIS A 103 -12.66 12.96 11.75
N ASN A 104 -13.60 12.04 12.06
CA ASN A 104 -13.47 11.07 13.13
C ASN A 104 -13.87 9.62 12.73
N ASN A 105 -14.06 9.36 11.45
CA ASN A 105 -14.48 8.07 10.89
C ASN A 105 -13.42 7.45 9.97
N THR A 106 -12.14 7.78 10.19
CA THR A 106 -11.04 7.31 9.34
C THR A 106 -10.21 6.23 9.99
N LEU A 107 -9.44 5.51 9.18
CA LEU A 107 -8.47 4.54 9.69
C LEU A 107 -7.46 5.20 10.64
N GLY A 108 -7.05 6.45 10.36
CA GLY A 108 -6.18 7.19 11.26
C GLY A 108 -6.76 7.34 12.65
N ASN A 109 -8.06 7.68 12.78
CA ASN A 109 -8.72 7.78 14.08
C ASN A 109 -8.76 6.44 14.83
N ALA A 110 -9.01 5.34 14.09
CA ALA A 110 -9.05 4.00 14.66
C ALA A 110 -7.67 3.52 15.14
N VAL A 111 -6.62 3.75 14.33
CA VAL A 111 -5.25 3.34 14.66
C VAL A 111 -4.67 4.18 15.80
N ILE A 112 -4.92 5.49 15.84
CA ILE A 112 -4.52 6.34 16.99
C ILE A 112 -5.16 5.83 18.30
N ALA A 113 -6.45 5.44 18.25
CA ALA A 113 -7.12 4.87 19.42
C ALA A 113 -6.55 3.50 19.83
N HIS A 114 -6.11 2.68 18.85
CA HIS A 114 -5.50 1.38 19.11
C HIS A 114 -4.12 1.50 19.76
N MET A 115 -3.31 2.44 19.27
CA MET A 115 -1.93 2.61 19.75
C MET A 115 -1.87 3.14 21.18
N ASP A 116 -2.88 3.95 21.62
CA ASP A 116 -2.97 4.54 22.98
C ASP A 116 -1.66 5.14 23.52
N GLU A 117 -0.78 5.58 22.62
CA GLU A 117 0.53 6.12 22.92
C GLU A 117 0.55 7.63 22.78
N LYS A 118 1.17 8.34 23.75
CA LYS A 118 1.15 9.81 23.79
C LYS A 118 1.78 10.49 22.58
N ASN A 119 2.73 9.83 21.91
CA ASN A 119 3.50 10.42 20.80
C ASN A 119 3.51 9.50 19.55
N PHE A 120 2.45 8.73 19.34
CA PHE A 120 2.35 7.95 18.12
C PHE A 120 1.99 8.86 16.93
N VAL A 121 2.75 8.75 15.85
CA VAL A 121 2.46 9.41 14.57
C VAL A 121 1.91 8.39 13.58
N TYR A 122 0.69 8.64 13.10
CA TYR A 122 0.03 7.79 12.11
C TYR A 122 0.72 7.90 10.73
N ARG A 123 1.37 6.83 10.28
CA ARG A 123 2.14 6.77 9.02
C ARG A 123 1.67 5.62 8.15
N PRO A 124 0.56 5.75 7.41
CA PRO A 124 0.15 4.74 6.44
C PRO A 124 1.12 4.70 5.26
N ILE A 125 1.68 3.54 5.02
CA ILE A 125 2.65 3.28 3.94
C ILE A 125 1.91 2.95 2.64
N THR A 126 0.83 2.15 2.74
CA THR A 126 -0.06 1.88 1.61
C THR A 126 -1.39 2.57 1.85
N ARG A 127 -1.96 3.17 0.80
CA ARG A 127 -3.24 3.86 0.87
C ARG A 127 -4.26 3.17 -0.02
N LEU A 128 -5.47 3.05 0.49
CA LEU A 128 -6.64 2.59 -0.24
C LEU A 128 -7.68 3.72 -0.30
N ASP A 129 -8.49 3.71 -1.34
CA ASP A 129 -9.64 4.60 -1.42
C ASP A 129 -10.62 4.28 -0.29
N ARG A 130 -11.53 5.21 0.07
CA ARG A 130 -12.52 5.05 1.13
C ARG A 130 -13.23 3.70 1.03
N ASP A 131 -13.78 3.41 -0.15
CA ASP A 131 -14.64 2.25 -0.38
C ASP A 131 -13.87 1.01 -0.89
N THR A 132 -12.55 1.10 -1.07
CA THR A 132 -11.69 -0.06 -1.31
C THR A 132 -11.33 -0.70 0.03
N SER A 133 -11.59 -1.99 0.17
CA SER A 133 -11.24 -2.78 1.35
C SER A 133 -9.89 -3.49 1.17
N GLY A 134 -9.35 -4.08 2.24
CA GLY A 134 -8.22 -5.00 2.19
C GLY A 134 -6.95 -4.53 2.88
N VAL A 135 -5.83 -5.15 2.53
CA VAL A 135 -4.57 -5.01 3.24
C VAL A 135 -4.02 -3.59 3.18
N CYS A 136 -3.77 -3.01 4.35
CA CYS A 136 -3.09 -1.74 4.56
C CYS A 136 -1.90 -1.91 5.50
N LEU A 137 -0.78 -1.26 5.16
CA LEU A 137 0.45 -1.22 5.95
C LEU A 137 0.62 0.15 6.61
N ILE A 138 0.87 0.16 7.90
CA ILE A 138 1.18 1.33 8.73
C ILE A 138 2.54 1.12 9.37
N ALA A 139 3.42 2.09 9.29
CA ALA A 139 4.69 2.10 10.01
C ALA A 139 4.48 2.65 11.42
N LYS A 140 5.03 1.96 12.43
CA LYS A 140 4.87 2.35 13.84
C LYS A 140 5.90 3.37 14.30
N ASN A 141 6.99 3.58 13.57
CA ASN A 141 8.03 4.53 13.89
C ASN A 141 8.68 5.14 12.63
N LYS A 142 9.47 6.21 12.80
CA LYS A 142 10.17 6.94 11.71
C LYS A 142 11.12 6.03 10.92
N PHE A 143 11.78 5.09 11.58
CA PHE A 143 12.73 4.19 10.95
C PHE A 143 12.01 3.24 9.98
N SER A 144 10.98 2.53 10.46
CA SER A 144 10.19 1.61 9.62
C SER A 144 9.56 2.35 8.44
N ALA A 145 9.06 3.59 8.66
CA ALA A 145 8.51 4.41 7.58
C ALA A 145 9.56 4.73 6.50
N SER A 146 10.80 5.01 6.90
CA SER A 146 11.92 5.24 5.99
C SER A 146 12.23 4.00 5.13
N ILE A 147 12.34 2.83 5.77
CA ILE A 147 12.61 1.55 5.10
C ILE A 147 11.49 1.19 4.11
N PHE A 148 10.22 1.30 4.53
CA PHE A 148 9.10 0.99 3.64
C PHE A 148 8.99 1.97 2.47
N SER A 149 9.33 3.25 2.68
CA SER A 149 9.38 4.24 1.59
C SER A 149 10.45 3.87 0.54
N ASP A 150 11.62 3.42 0.98
CA ASP A 150 12.66 2.90 0.10
C ASP A 150 12.23 1.62 -0.62
N GLN A 151 11.58 0.69 0.10
CA GLN A 151 11.03 -0.52 -0.52
C GLN A 151 9.96 -0.21 -1.59
N ILE A 152 9.10 0.80 -1.38
CA ILE A 152 8.14 1.26 -2.40
C ILE A 152 8.89 1.81 -3.61
N ALA A 153 9.87 2.70 -3.40
CA ALA A 153 10.66 3.30 -4.48
C ALA A 153 11.40 2.25 -5.32
N LYS A 154 11.85 1.17 -4.69
CA LYS A 154 12.54 0.04 -5.34
C LYS A 154 11.58 -1.05 -5.85
N ASN A 155 10.28 -0.86 -5.76
CA ASN A 155 9.28 -1.87 -6.14
C ASN A 155 9.43 -3.20 -5.38
N LEU A 156 9.91 -3.20 -4.15
CA LEU A 156 10.02 -4.39 -3.31
C LEU A 156 8.71 -4.71 -2.59
N ILE A 157 7.90 -3.70 -2.28
CA ILE A 157 6.53 -3.89 -1.80
C ILE A 157 5.63 -4.22 -2.99
N LYS A 158 5.07 -5.44 -3.02
CA LYS A 158 4.14 -5.87 -4.05
C LYS A 158 2.72 -5.84 -3.52
N ARG A 159 1.81 -5.26 -4.28
CA ARG A 159 0.39 -5.12 -3.94
C ARG A 159 -0.45 -5.76 -5.01
N SER A 160 -1.30 -6.68 -4.62
CA SER A 160 -2.28 -7.24 -5.53
C SER A 160 -3.71 -6.99 -5.03
N TYR A 161 -4.62 -6.90 -6.00
CA TYR A 161 -6.03 -6.60 -5.75
C TYR A 161 -6.89 -7.61 -6.47
N LEU A 162 -8.05 -7.91 -5.90
CA LEU A 162 -9.15 -8.55 -6.59
C LEU A 162 -10.22 -7.49 -6.90
N GLY A 163 -10.75 -7.51 -8.10
CA GLY A 163 -11.86 -6.63 -8.48
C GLY A 163 -12.82 -7.31 -9.42
N ILE A 164 -14.08 -6.87 -9.37
CA ILE A 164 -15.13 -7.31 -10.27
C ILE A 164 -15.43 -6.17 -11.22
N VAL A 165 -15.34 -6.44 -12.52
CA VAL A 165 -15.50 -5.45 -13.57
C VAL A 165 -16.68 -5.81 -14.48
N LYS A 166 -17.27 -4.83 -15.16
CA LYS A 166 -18.31 -5.04 -16.15
C LYS A 166 -17.73 -5.60 -17.44
N GLY A 167 -18.43 -6.55 -18.06
CA GLY A 167 -18.08 -7.13 -19.34
C GLY A 167 -17.06 -8.27 -19.28
N ASN A 168 -16.82 -8.86 -20.44
CA ASN A 168 -15.88 -9.97 -20.63
C ASN A 168 -14.47 -9.46 -20.94
N VAL A 169 -13.62 -9.33 -19.91
CA VAL A 169 -12.23 -8.84 -20.04
C VAL A 169 -11.36 -9.74 -20.93
N PHE A 170 -11.70 -11.02 -21.09
CA PHE A 170 -10.98 -11.90 -22.02
C PHE A 170 -11.05 -11.40 -23.48
N ASN A 171 -12.07 -10.61 -23.83
CA ASN A 171 -12.16 -9.99 -25.16
C ASN A 171 -11.13 -8.87 -25.35
N ALA A 172 -10.70 -8.17 -24.30
CA ALA A 172 -9.68 -7.13 -24.38
C ALA A 172 -8.31 -7.68 -24.82
N LEU A 173 -8.06 -8.95 -24.55
CA LEU A 173 -6.83 -9.63 -24.92
C LEU A 173 -6.67 -9.80 -26.44
N HIS A 174 -7.79 -9.85 -27.18
CA HIS A 174 -7.80 -9.95 -28.65
C HIS A 174 -7.62 -8.60 -29.36
N ILE A 175 -7.84 -7.48 -28.66
CA ILE A 175 -7.83 -6.12 -29.22
C ILE A 175 -6.47 -5.44 -29.02
N ASN A 176 -5.65 -5.90 -28.07
CA ASN A 176 -4.35 -5.28 -27.79
C ASN A 176 -3.23 -5.89 -28.66
N PRO A 177 -2.68 -5.14 -29.64
CA PRO A 177 -1.62 -5.62 -30.53
C PRO A 177 -0.28 -5.88 -29.82
N ASN A 178 -0.12 -5.49 -28.54
CA ASN A 178 1.07 -5.70 -27.74
C ASN A 178 0.99 -6.97 -26.88
N LEU A 179 -0.08 -7.74 -26.97
CA LEU A 179 -0.18 -9.03 -26.30
C LEU A 179 0.73 -10.04 -26.98
N LYS A 180 1.78 -10.44 -26.26
CA LYS A 180 2.58 -11.59 -26.63
C LYS A 180 1.70 -12.84 -26.57
N GLU A 181 1.86 -13.71 -27.56
CA GLU A 181 1.13 -14.94 -27.84
C GLU A 181 0.19 -15.49 -26.76
N ILE A 182 -1.06 -15.75 -27.14
CA ILE A 182 -2.10 -16.36 -26.30
C ILE A 182 -1.57 -17.72 -25.80
N PRO A 183 -1.39 -17.93 -24.49
CA PRO A 183 -1.07 -19.26 -23.97
C PRO A 183 -2.19 -20.24 -24.29
N SER A 184 -1.85 -21.55 -24.35
CA SER A 184 -2.84 -22.61 -24.56
C SER A 184 -4.01 -22.51 -23.59
N LEU A 185 -5.18 -23.00 -23.97
CA LEU A 185 -6.46 -22.93 -23.22
C LEU A 185 -6.34 -23.32 -21.74
N ASP A 186 -5.39 -24.18 -21.38
CA ASP A 186 -5.10 -24.62 -20.01
C ASP A 186 -4.41 -23.54 -19.16
N LYS A 187 -3.95 -22.44 -19.78
CA LYS A 187 -3.27 -21.29 -19.14
C LYS A 187 -4.03 -19.97 -19.27
N LEU A 188 -5.33 -20.01 -19.51
CA LEU A 188 -6.18 -18.80 -19.57
C LEU A 188 -6.14 -17.97 -18.28
N ALA A 189 -5.80 -18.58 -17.13
CA ALA A 189 -5.54 -17.87 -15.89
C ALA A 189 -4.27 -16.99 -15.92
N ASP A 190 -3.39 -17.21 -16.89
CA ASP A 190 -2.10 -16.51 -17.06
C ASP A 190 -2.17 -15.36 -18.10
N LEU A 191 -3.37 -15.02 -18.61
CA LEU A 191 -3.53 -13.93 -19.56
C LEU A 191 -3.32 -12.59 -18.87
N GLU A 192 -2.14 -12.01 -19.10
CA GLU A 192 -1.74 -10.70 -18.59
C GLU A 192 -2.08 -9.60 -19.61
N LEU A 193 -2.91 -8.64 -19.20
CA LEU A 193 -3.09 -7.37 -19.88
C LEU A 193 -2.32 -6.29 -19.12
N VAL A 194 -1.45 -5.56 -19.81
CA VAL A 194 -0.71 -4.44 -19.22
C VAL A 194 -1.32 -3.12 -19.69
N VAL A 195 -1.73 -2.30 -18.73
CA VAL A 195 -2.21 -0.93 -18.99
C VAL A 195 -1.14 0.03 -18.47
N ASP A 196 -0.45 0.69 -19.41
CA ASP A 196 0.56 1.72 -19.16
C ASP A 196 0.05 3.04 -19.71
N ILE A 197 -0.77 3.73 -18.91
CA ILE A 197 -1.44 4.96 -19.30
C ILE A 197 -1.33 5.97 -18.15
N PRO A 198 -0.75 7.16 -18.38
CA PRO A 198 -0.62 8.18 -17.34
C PRO A 198 -1.97 8.69 -16.84
N ILE A 199 -1.99 9.08 -15.57
CA ILE A 199 -3.20 9.53 -14.87
C ILE A 199 -2.98 10.93 -14.33
N LYS A 200 -3.97 11.81 -14.54
CA LYS A 200 -4.01 13.14 -13.93
C LYS A 200 -5.35 13.39 -13.22
N ARG A 201 -5.36 14.49 -12.45
CA ARG A 201 -6.60 15.02 -11.90
C ARG A 201 -7.43 15.66 -13.01
N VAL A 202 -8.75 15.44 -12.99
CA VAL A 202 -9.68 16.14 -13.88
C VAL A 202 -9.72 17.62 -13.47
N ASP A 203 -9.69 18.52 -14.45
CA ASP A 203 -9.75 19.94 -14.21
C ASP A 203 -11.06 20.31 -13.46
N ASN A 204 -10.95 21.16 -12.46
CA ASN A 204 -12.06 21.57 -11.58
C ASN A 204 -12.68 20.45 -10.70
N SER A 205 -12.09 19.27 -10.64
CA SER A 205 -12.48 18.21 -9.72
C SER A 205 -11.47 18.03 -8.58
N THR A 206 -11.94 17.89 -7.36
CA THR A 206 -11.09 17.61 -6.19
C THR A 206 -10.74 16.13 -6.05
N ILE A 207 -11.60 15.24 -6.57
CA ILE A 207 -11.52 13.80 -6.37
C ILE A 207 -11.28 13.01 -7.66
N GLU A 208 -11.85 13.44 -8.78
CA GLU A 208 -11.85 12.67 -10.03
C GLU A 208 -10.47 12.66 -10.71
N ARG A 209 -10.17 11.53 -11.35
CA ARG A 209 -8.95 11.29 -12.12
C ARG A 209 -9.32 10.79 -13.51
N CYS A 210 -8.46 11.05 -14.48
CA CYS A 210 -8.62 10.54 -15.85
C CYS A 210 -7.28 10.08 -16.43
N ALA A 211 -7.37 9.22 -17.42
CA ALA A 211 -6.25 8.85 -18.26
C ALA A 211 -5.90 10.02 -19.18
N ALA A 212 -4.64 10.45 -19.19
CA ALA A 212 -4.18 11.58 -20.00
C ALA A 212 -2.68 11.51 -20.26
N PRO A 213 -2.19 11.85 -21.47
CA PRO A 213 -0.77 11.74 -21.81
C PRO A 213 0.16 12.64 -20.98
N ASP A 214 -0.37 13.75 -20.44
CA ASP A 214 0.33 14.71 -19.59
C ASP A 214 0.20 14.39 -18.08
N GLY A 215 -0.31 13.20 -17.74
CA GLY A 215 -0.48 12.73 -16.37
C GLY A 215 0.80 12.13 -15.77
N GLU A 216 0.67 11.68 -14.51
CA GLU A 216 1.71 10.90 -13.85
C GLU A 216 1.71 9.46 -14.34
N GLN A 217 2.89 8.91 -14.62
CA GLN A 217 3.03 7.54 -15.11
C GLN A 217 2.34 6.53 -14.19
N ALA A 218 1.54 5.65 -14.78
CA ALA A 218 0.77 4.65 -14.08
C ALA A 218 0.77 3.32 -14.85
N LEU A 219 1.13 2.24 -14.16
CA LEU A 219 1.28 0.91 -14.76
C LEU A 219 0.55 -0.14 -13.92
N THR A 220 -0.43 -0.81 -14.55
CA THR A 220 -1.25 -1.86 -13.94
C THR A 220 -1.18 -3.12 -14.78
N LYS A 221 -0.90 -4.26 -14.14
CA LYS A 221 -1.05 -5.58 -14.73
C LYS A 221 -2.40 -6.16 -14.32
N ILE A 222 -3.12 -6.74 -15.27
CA ILE A 222 -4.47 -7.27 -15.12
C ILE A 222 -4.47 -8.73 -15.55
N PHE A 223 -5.00 -9.59 -14.71
CA PHE A 223 -5.19 -11.02 -14.99
C PHE A 223 -6.69 -11.32 -14.91
N ALA A 224 -7.30 -11.72 -16.03
CA ALA A 224 -8.67 -12.19 -16.04
C ALA A 224 -8.74 -13.57 -15.41
N LEU A 225 -9.47 -13.73 -14.30
CA LEU A 225 -9.58 -14.99 -13.57
C LEU A 225 -10.81 -15.79 -14.00
N LYS A 226 -11.96 -15.14 -14.12
CA LYS A 226 -13.21 -15.80 -14.49
C LYS A 226 -14.23 -14.81 -15.05
N TYR A 227 -14.96 -15.21 -16.08
CA TYR A 227 -16.11 -14.49 -16.60
C TYR A 227 -17.42 -15.16 -16.17
N TYR A 228 -18.38 -14.35 -15.76
CA TYR A 228 -19.72 -14.74 -15.33
C TYR A 228 -20.72 -14.21 -16.35
N ASP A 229 -21.03 -15.02 -17.36
CA ASP A 229 -21.84 -14.69 -18.53
C ASP A 229 -23.23 -14.15 -18.20
N LYS A 230 -23.91 -14.76 -17.21
CA LYS A 230 -25.27 -14.36 -16.80
C LYS A 230 -25.35 -12.94 -16.22
N LEU A 231 -24.28 -12.45 -15.64
CA LEU A 231 -24.18 -11.13 -15.02
C LEU A 231 -23.38 -10.14 -15.88
N ASP A 232 -22.75 -10.63 -16.96
CA ASP A 232 -21.81 -9.88 -17.81
C ASP A 232 -20.72 -9.15 -16.99
N ILE A 233 -20.05 -9.92 -16.12
CA ILE A 233 -18.97 -9.42 -15.27
C ILE A 233 -17.76 -10.34 -15.30
N SER A 234 -16.57 -9.79 -15.05
CA SER A 234 -15.33 -10.56 -14.89
C SER A 234 -14.71 -10.33 -13.52
N LEU A 235 -14.24 -11.43 -12.89
CA LEU A 235 -13.35 -11.36 -11.75
C LEU A 235 -11.91 -11.22 -12.26
N CYS A 236 -11.20 -10.20 -11.79
CA CYS A 236 -9.84 -9.92 -12.19
C CYS A 236 -8.92 -9.79 -10.98
N LYS A 237 -7.64 -10.19 -11.16
CA LYS A 237 -6.53 -9.83 -10.26
C LYS A 237 -5.74 -8.67 -10.89
N PHE A 238 -5.36 -7.70 -10.07
CA PHE A 238 -4.57 -6.56 -10.48
C PHE A 238 -3.26 -6.52 -9.69
N ILE A 239 -2.14 -6.25 -10.37
CA ILE A 239 -0.84 -5.98 -9.74
C ILE A 239 -0.44 -4.56 -10.07
N LEU A 240 -0.18 -3.76 -9.03
CA LEU A 240 0.23 -2.37 -9.18
C LEU A 240 1.75 -2.25 -9.18
N LEU A 241 2.32 -1.70 -10.25
CA LEU A 241 3.74 -1.31 -10.34
C LEU A 241 3.95 0.17 -9.96
N THR A 242 2.90 0.96 -10.01
CA THR A 242 2.80 2.33 -9.51
C THR A 242 1.61 2.44 -8.56
N GLY A 243 1.42 3.57 -7.87
CA GLY A 243 0.33 3.74 -6.89
C GLY A 243 -0.35 5.10 -7.01
N ARG A 244 -0.94 5.43 -8.18
CA ARG A 244 -1.66 6.68 -8.37
C ARG A 244 -3.07 6.60 -7.80
N THR A 245 -3.61 7.74 -7.41
CA THR A 245 -4.99 7.84 -6.90
C THR A 245 -5.95 7.28 -7.94
N HIS A 246 -6.87 6.39 -7.53
CA HIS A 246 -7.86 5.71 -8.36
C HIS A 246 -7.27 4.89 -9.54
N GLN A 247 -6.00 4.50 -9.50
CA GLN A 247 -5.29 3.95 -10.67
C GLN A 247 -6.04 2.79 -11.33
N ILE A 248 -6.39 1.72 -10.60
CA ILE A 248 -7.10 0.57 -11.16
C ILE A 248 -8.45 1.02 -11.75
N ARG A 249 -9.19 1.86 -11.02
CA ARG A 249 -10.51 2.34 -11.40
C ARG A 249 -10.48 3.12 -12.72
N VAL A 250 -9.53 4.05 -12.86
CA VAL A 250 -9.31 4.85 -14.08
C VAL A 250 -8.86 3.98 -15.24
N HIS A 251 -7.91 3.07 -15.03
CA HIS A 251 -7.42 2.18 -16.07
C HIS A 251 -8.54 1.28 -16.59
N MET A 252 -9.32 0.67 -15.70
CA MET A 252 -10.42 -0.22 -16.09
C MET A 252 -11.55 0.52 -16.81
N MET A 253 -11.89 1.75 -16.38
CA MET A 253 -12.82 2.61 -17.08
C MET A 253 -12.30 2.97 -18.48
N HIS A 254 -11.02 3.35 -18.58
CA HIS A 254 -10.41 3.76 -19.87
C HIS A 254 -10.41 2.66 -20.93
N ILE A 255 -10.18 1.40 -20.52
CA ILE A 255 -10.20 0.26 -21.45
C ILE A 255 -11.60 -0.33 -21.67
N GLY A 256 -12.65 0.30 -21.10
CA GLY A 256 -14.05 -0.09 -21.34
C GLY A 256 -14.59 -1.20 -20.42
N TYR A 257 -13.87 -1.57 -19.36
CA TYR A 257 -14.28 -2.59 -18.38
C TYR A 257 -14.32 -2.01 -16.96
N PRO A 258 -15.18 -1.02 -16.65
CA PRO A 258 -15.16 -0.34 -15.38
C PRO A 258 -15.46 -1.28 -14.20
N ILE A 259 -14.93 -0.96 -13.02
CA ILE A 259 -15.26 -1.64 -11.76
C ILE A 259 -16.76 -1.47 -11.48
N ILE A 260 -17.45 -2.55 -11.13
CA ILE A 260 -18.87 -2.47 -10.77
C ILE A 260 -19.05 -1.73 -9.42
N GLY A 261 -20.15 -0.97 -9.28
CA GLY A 261 -20.47 -0.20 -8.09
C GLY A 261 -19.56 1.02 -7.83
N ASP A 262 -18.73 1.40 -8.80
CA ASP A 262 -17.84 2.55 -8.67
C ASP A 262 -18.62 3.86 -8.86
N PHE A 263 -18.76 4.64 -7.79
CA PHE A 263 -19.58 5.86 -7.77
C PHE A 263 -19.09 6.97 -8.72
N LEU A 264 -17.80 6.96 -9.11
CA LEU A 264 -17.25 7.97 -10.03
C LEU A 264 -17.21 7.47 -11.47
N TYR A 265 -16.85 6.20 -11.69
CA TYR A 265 -16.51 5.69 -13.00
C TYR A 265 -17.54 4.71 -13.57
N ASN A 266 -18.39 4.15 -12.72
CA ASN A 266 -19.50 3.26 -13.12
C ASN A 266 -20.58 3.21 -12.03
N PRO A 267 -21.45 4.24 -11.93
CA PRO A 267 -22.44 4.39 -10.87
C PRO A 267 -23.65 3.45 -11.04
N ASP A 268 -23.41 2.20 -11.41
CA ASP A 268 -24.39 1.11 -11.45
C ASP A 268 -24.30 0.30 -10.16
N TYR A 269 -25.29 0.46 -9.28
CA TYR A 269 -25.37 -0.18 -7.95
C TYR A 269 -26.25 -1.42 -7.94
N SER A 270 -26.58 -2.00 -9.10
CA SER A 270 -27.46 -3.16 -9.19
C SER A 270 -26.93 -4.42 -8.49
N LEU A 271 -25.61 -4.59 -8.44
CA LEU A 271 -24.96 -5.75 -7.85
C LEU A 271 -24.25 -5.45 -6.52
N ILE A 272 -23.69 -4.24 -6.37
CA ILE A 272 -22.94 -3.83 -5.19
C ILE A 272 -22.97 -2.30 -5.06
N THR A 273 -23.01 -1.78 -3.82
CA THR A 273 -23.18 -0.34 -3.53
C THR A 273 -21.85 0.43 -3.38
N ARG A 274 -20.71 -0.21 -3.65
CA ARG A 274 -19.37 0.37 -3.62
C ARG A 274 -18.53 -0.19 -4.76
N GLN A 275 -17.39 0.43 -5.07
CA GLN A 275 -16.45 -0.21 -6.00
C GLN A 275 -16.07 -1.61 -5.51
N ALA A 276 -16.33 -2.61 -6.35
CA ALA A 276 -15.97 -4.00 -6.09
C ALA A 276 -14.46 -4.20 -6.26
N LEU A 277 -13.68 -3.57 -5.37
CA LEU A 277 -12.22 -3.59 -5.37
C LEU A 277 -11.70 -3.88 -3.95
N HIS A 278 -10.75 -4.81 -3.86
CA HIS A 278 -10.20 -5.31 -2.61
C HIS A 278 -8.71 -5.56 -2.72
N SER A 279 -7.90 -4.95 -1.86
CA SER A 279 -6.46 -5.22 -1.72
C SER A 279 -6.28 -6.58 -1.04
N ASN A 280 -6.12 -7.63 -1.81
CA ASN A 280 -6.14 -8.99 -1.28
C ASN A 280 -4.79 -9.48 -0.78
N GLU A 281 -3.67 -8.93 -1.26
CA GLU A 281 -2.34 -9.44 -0.93
C GLU A 281 -1.31 -8.32 -0.88
N LEU A 282 -0.43 -8.39 0.11
CA LEU A 282 0.73 -7.53 0.29
C LEU A 282 1.97 -8.39 0.55
N LEU A 283 3.03 -8.19 -0.24
CA LEU A 283 4.35 -8.76 -0.03
C LEU A 283 5.33 -7.64 0.29
N LEU A 284 6.16 -7.81 1.30
CA LEU A 284 7.18 -6.85 1.71
C LEU A 284 8.35 -7.57 2.42
N ASN A 285 9.46 -6.87 2.59
CA ASN A 285 10.50 -7.33 3.51
C ASN A 285 10.34 -6.61 4.86
N HIS A 286 10.42 -7.38 5.95
CA HIS A 286 10.39 -6.81 7.29
C HIS A 286 11.52 -5.78 7.50
N PRO A 287 11.25 -4.62 8.11
CA PRO A 287 12.23 -3.51 8.15
C PRO A 287 13.48 -3.82 8.98
N ILE A 288 13.41 -4.77 9.92
CA ILE A 288 14.52 -5.16 10.79
C ILE A 288 15.12 -6.49 10.39
N THR A 289 14.30 -7.54 10.26
CA THR A 289 14.81 -8.90 9.98
C THR A 289 15.14 -9.13 8.51
N HIS A 290 14.61 -8.26 7.62
CA HIS A 290 14.69 -8.36 6.16
C HIS A 290 14.05 -9.63 5.58
N GLU A 291 13.33 -10.40 6.40
CA GLU A 291 12.57 -11.56 5.97
C GLU A 291 11.40 -11.13 5.08
N MET A 292 11.19 -11.88 4.01
CA MET A 292 10.03 -11.66 3.14
C MET A 292 8.76 -12.12 3.83
N MET A 293 7.81 -11.22 3.98
CA MET A 293 6.50 -11.48 4.60
C MET A 293 5.37 -11.31 3.59
N ARG A 294 4.35 -12.14 3.74
CA ARG A 294 3.13 -12.11 2.94
C ARG A 294 1.92 -11.97 3.84
N PHE A 295 1.03 -11.06 3.48
CA PHE A 295 -0.23 -10.81 4.15
C PHE A 295 -1.38 -10.92 3.16
N ASP A 296 -2.36 -11.72 3.50
CA ASP A 296 -3.54 -11.98 2.68
C ASP A 296 -4.80 -11.53 3.43
N ALA A 297 -5.67 -10.78 2.76
CA ALA A 297 -7.02 -10.48 3.21
C ALA A 297 -8.02 -11.27 2.37
N LYS A 298 -8.96 -11.95 3.04
CA LYS A 298 -10.02 -12.70 2.37
C LYS A 298 -10.94 -11.74 1.62
N ILE A 299 -11.39 -12.19 0.44
CA ILE A 299 -12.40 -11.43 -0.33
C ILE A 299 -13.63 -11.20 0.56
N PRO A 300 -14.13 -9.95 0.67
CA PRO A 300 -15.24 -9.63 1.56
C PRO A 300 -16.56 -10.21 1.04
N ASP A 301 -17.50 -10.44 1.97
CA ASP A 301 -18.75 -11.18 1.71
C ASP A 301 -19.61 -10.51 0.63
N ASP A 302 -19.64 -9.18 0.57
CA ASP A 302 -20.39 -8.44 -0.44
C ASP A 302 -19.88 -8.72 -1.87
N MET A 303 -18.57 -8.81 -2.07
CA MET A 303 -17.98 -9.21 -3.35
C MET A 303 -18.12 -10.72 -3.59
N ASN A 304 -17.92 -11.54 -2.55
CA ASN A 304 -17.95 -12.98 -2.65
C ASN A 304 -19.37 -13.51 -3.01
N SER A 305 -20.43 -12.84 -2.55
CA SER A 305 -21.81 -13.20 -2.89
C SER A 305 -22.16 -13.04 -4.36
N ILE A 306 -21.47 -12.16 -5.10
CA ILE A 306 -21.70 -11.92 -6.53
C ILE A 306 -21.07 -13.02 -7.38
N ILE A 307 -19.96 -13.60 -6.95
CA ILE A 307 -19.12 -14.52 -7.73
C ILE A 307 -19.24 -15.99 -7.31
N ARG A 308 -20.19 -16.29 -6.45
CA ARG A 308 -20.54 -17.67 -6.02
C ARG A 308 -21.30 -18.47 -7.07
#